data_17bb5cb75cc0ec57920dc13bbb91da2f
#
_entry.id   17bb5cb75cc0ec57920dc13bbb91da2f
#
_cell.length_a   1.000
_cell.length_b   1.000
_cell.length_c   1.000
_cell.angle_alpha   90.00
_cell.angle_beta   90.00
_cell.angle_gamma   90.00
#
_symmetry.space_group_name_H-M   'P 1'
#
loop_
_entity.id
_entity.type
_entity.pdbx_description
1 polymer ?
#
loop_
_entity_poly.entity_id
_entity_poly.type
_entity_poly.pdbx_seq_one_letter_code
_entity_poly.pdbx_strand_id
1 'polypeptide(L)'
;MSNLQSLKADLLKLPFADKSVQSLSCMHVIEHIGLGRYGDEIDPCGDIKAIKELKRVLAFHGDLLFVVPIGKAKIMFNAHRIYSYEQIISYFPEFDLKEFSLVPDLHTKYGFIKNATKEIADQQNYGCGCFWFQRKTCNLD
;
A
#
# COMPACT_ATOMS: atom_id res chain seq x y z
N MET A 1 -11.89 25.23 -11.38
CA MET A 1 -12.66 23.98 -11.67
C MET A 1 -11.73 22.80 -11.44
N SER A 2 -12.10 21.88 -10.60
CA SER A 2 -11.30 20.63 -10.43
C SER A 2 -11.56 19.74 -11.64
N ASN A 3 -10.52 19.36 -12.36
CA ASN A 3 -10.57 18.36 -13.43
C ASN A 3 -10.62 16.93 -12.87
N LEU A 4 -11.30 16.74 -11.75
CA LEU A 4 -11.46 15.41 -11.14
C LEU A 4 -12.48 14.61 -11.94
N GLN A 5 -12.05 13.43 -12.38
CA GLN A 5 -12.91 12.43 -13.00
C GLN A 5 -13.11 11.28 -12.02
N SER A 6 -14.34 10.81 -11.90
CA SER A 6 -14.69 9.64 -11.11
C SER A 6 -14.89 8.46 -12.03
N LEU A 7 -14.26 7.34 -11.71
CA LEU A 7 -14.34 6.09 -12.46
C LEU A 7 -14.63 4.95 -11.50
N LYS A 8 -15.66 4.16 -11.78
CA LYS A 8 -15.89 2.92 -11.06
C LYS A 8 -14.99 1.84 -11.65
N ALA A 9 -14.14 1.25 -10.81
CA ALA A 9 -13.19 0.23 -11.24
C ALA A 9 -13.06 -0.86 -10.18
N ASP A 10 -12.65 -2.05 -10.63
CA ASP A 10 -12.24 -3.16 -9.79
C ASP A 10 -10.73 -3.06 -9.56
N LEU A 11 -10.30 -3.03 -8.29
CA LEU A 11 -8.88 -2.93 -7.94
C LEU A 11 -8.08 -4.17 -8.39
N LEU A 12 -8.74 -5.30 -8.60
CA LEU A 12 -8.11 -6.50 -9.14
C LEU A 12 -7.96 -6.48 -10.67
N LYS A 13 -8.60 -5.52 -11.33
CA LYS A 13 -8.57 -5.35 -12.79
C LYS A 13 -8.77 -3.88 -13.15
N LEU A 14 -7.73 -3.08 -13.00
CA LEU A 14 -7.79 -1.66 -13.32
C LEU A 14 -7.87 -1.42 -14.83
N PRO A 15 -8.70 -0.44 -15.29
CA PRO A 15 -8.91 -0.15 -16.70
C PRO A 15 -7.79 0.70 -17.31
N PHE A 16 -6.54 0.36 -16.98
CA PHE A 16 -5.35 1.04 -17.48
C PHE A 16 -4.40 0.03 -18.11
N ALA A 17 -3.71 0.46 -19.15
CA ALA A 17 -2.67 -0.35 -19.79
C ALA A 17 -1.49 -0.55 -18.84
N ASP A 18 -0.69 -1.59 -19.09
CA ASP A 18 0.56 -1.83 -18.37
C ASP A 18 1.47 -0.60 -18.46
N LYS A 19 2.05 -0.22 -17.32
CA LYS A 19 3.07 0.85 -17.23
C LYS A 19 2.61 2.19 -17.80
N SER A 20 1.32 2.50 -17.67
CA SER A 20 0.70 3.72 -18.23
C SER A 20 0.48 4.84 -17.22
N VAL A 21 0.49 4.53 -15.92
CA VAL A 21 0.18 5.49 -14.86
C VAL A 21 1.47 6.00 -14.23
N GLN A 22 1.68 7.33 -14.27
CA GLN A 22 2.91 7.95 -13.77
C GLN A 22 2.90 8.16 -12.25
N SER A 23 1.73 8.35 -11.66
CA SER A 23 1.57 8.56 -10.23
C SER A 23 0.28 7.94 -9.75
N LEU A 24 0.37 7.20 -8.67
CA LEU A 24 -0.75 6.45 -8.10
C LEU A 24 -0.71 6.55 -6.58
N SER A 25 -1.87 6.70 -5.97
CA SER A 25 -1.99 6.58 -4.52
C SER A 25 -3.03 5.53 -4.17
N CYS A 26 -2.72 4.74 -3.14
CA CYS A 26 -3.63 3.73 -2.59
C CYS A 26 -3.56 3.83 -1.07
N MET A 27 -4.62 4.34 -0.46
CA MET A 27 -4.64 4.69 0.95
C MET A 27 -5.76 3.96 1.67
N HIS A 28 -5.42 3.07 2.61
CA HIS A 28 -6.36 2.31 3.42
C HIS A 28 -7.39 1.51 2.61
N VAL A 29 -6.93 0.79 1.59
CA VAL A 29 -7.77 -0.04 0.71
C VAL A 29 -7.30 -1.50 0.72
N ILE A 30 -6.02 -1.72 0.52
CA ILE A 30 -5.42 -3.05 0.32
C ILE A 30 -5.70 -3.98 1.50
N GLU A 31 -5.65 -3.47 2.71
CA GLU A 31 -5.86 -4.23 3.95
C GLU A 31 -7.26 -4.84 4.06
N HIS A 32 -8.21 -4.37 3.29
CA HIS A 32 -9.59 -4.84 3.33
C HIS A 32 -9.93 -5.87 2.24
N ILE A 33 -9.10 -6.01 1.23
CA ILE A 33 -9.41 -6.83 0.05
C ILE A 33 -9.42 -8.33 0.40
N GLY A 34 -10.47 -9.02 0.00
CA GLY A 34 -10.59 -10.47 0.17
C GLY A 34 -11.01 -10.92 1.56
N LEU A 35 -11.47 -10.03 2.43
CA LEU A 35 -11.91 -10.35 3.78
C LEU A 35 -13.45 -10.41 3.94
N GLY A 36 -14.20 -10.16 2.87
CA GLY A 36 -15.65 -10.27 2.85
C GLY A 36 -16.40 -9.11 3.52
N ARG A 37 -15.70 -8.09 4.04
CA ARG A 37 -16.31 -6.97 4.78
C ARG A 37 -17.28 -6.15 3.93
N TYR A 38 -16.99 -5.99 2.66
CA TYR A 38 -17.79 -5.16 1.74
C TYR A 38 -18.55 -6.01 0.73
N GLY A 39 -18.83 -7.27 1.05
CA GLY A 39 -19.50 -8.19 0.16
C GLY A 39 -18.62 -8.77 -0.95
N ASP A 40 -17.32 -8.54 -0.87
CA ASP A 40 -16.33 -9.12 -1.76
C ASP A 40 -16.11 -10.61 -1.47
N GLU A 41 -15.65 -11.35 -2.46
CA GLU A 41 -15.29 -12.75 -2.32
C GLU A 41 -14.13 -12.91 -1.30
N ILE A 42 -14.26 -13.91 -0.43
CA ILE A 42 -13.20 -14.21 0.53
C ILE A 42 -12.01 -14.81 -0.21
N ASP A 43 -10.91 -14.10 -0.21
CA ASP A 43 -9.64 -14.50 -0.83
C ASP A 43 -8.48 -14.12 0.08
N PRO A 44 -7.82 -15.08 0.74
CA PRO A 44 -6.69 -14.78 1.62
C PRO A 44 -5.53 -14.06 0.93
N CYS A 45 -5.43 -14.19 -0.40
CA CYS A 45 -4.41 -13.54 -1.23
C CYS A 45 -4.94 -12.31 -2.00
N GLY A 46 -6.13 -11.82 -1.65
CA GLY A 46 -6.76 -10.70 -2.34
C GLY A 46 -5.92 -9.44 -2.32
N ASP A 47 -5.28 -9.14 -1.21
CA ASP A 47 -4.36 -8.00 -1.07
C ASP A 47 -3.14 -8.11 -1.98
N ILE A 48 -2.54 -9.29 -2.07
CA ILE A 48 -1.38 -9.54 -2.94
C ILE A 48 -1.76 -9.38 -4.41
N LYS A 49 -2.94 -9.86 -4.81
CA LYS A 49 -3.47 -9.69 -6.16
C LYS A 49 -3.70 -8.22 -6.49
N ALA A 50 -4.26 -7.45 -5.56
CA ALA A 50 -4.47 -6.02 -5.72
C ALA A 50 -3.13 -5.27 -5.84
N ILE A 51 -2.15 -5.57 -5.01
CA ILE A 51 -0.79 -5.01 -5.10
C ILE A 51 -0.17 -5.31 -6.47
N LYS A 52 -0.31 -6.54 -6.95
CA LYS A 52 0.18 -6.93 -8.27
C LYS A 52 -0.43 -6.09 -9.38
N GLU A 53 -1.71 -5.76 -9.28
CA GLU A 53 -2.41 -4.92 -10.23
C GLU A 53 -1.96 -3.46 -10.18
N LEU A 54 -1.75 -2.89 -8.99
CA LEU A 54 -1.15 -1.56 -8.84
C LEU A 54 0.24 -1.50 -9.50
N LYS A 55 1.04 -2.53 -9.29
CA LYS A 55 2.38 -2.64 -9.88
C LYS A 55 2.33 -2.75 -11.41
N ARG A 56 1.35 -3.47 -11.95
CA ARG A 56 1.18 -3.63 -13.40
C ARG A 56 0.98 -2.30 -14.11
N VAL A 57 0.08 -1.47 -13.57
CA VAL A 57 -0.30 -0.21 -14.23
C VAL A 57 0.70 0.92 -14.06
N LEU A 58 1.56 0.85 -13.05
CA LEU A 58 2.51 1.93 -12.75
C LEU A 58 3.69 1.93 -13.74
N ALA A 59 3.96 3.09 -14.33
CA ALA A 59 5.05 3.30 -15.27
C ALA A 59 6.42 3.18 -14.60
N PHE A 60 7.45 2.90 -15.39
CA PHE A 60 8.84 3.04 -14.93
C PHE A 60 9.08 4.46 -14.43
N HIS A 61 9.83 4.62 -13.36
CA HIS A 61 10.03 5.88 -12.62
C HIS A 61 8.75 6.50 -12.06
N GLY A 62 7.61 5.81 -12.16
CA GLY A 62 6.35 6.26 -11.58
C GLY A 62 6.37 6.18 -10.06
N ASP A 63 5.59 7.05 -9.44
CA ASP A 63 5.48 7.15 -7.99
C ASP A 63 4.24 6.44 -7.46
N LEU A 64 4.41 5.68 -6.39
CA LEU A 64 3.33 5.06 -5.64
C LEU A 64 3.32 5.57 -4.21
N LEU A 65 2.25 6.22 -3.81
CA LEU A 65 1.96 6.54 -2.40
C LEU A 65 1.06 5.44 -1.83
N PHE A 66 1.62 4.65 -0.94
CA PHE A 66 0.98 3.44 -0.42
C PHE A 66 0.81 3.55 1.09
N VAL A 67 -0.42 3.54 1.56
CA VAL A 67 -0.74 3.73 2.98
C VAL A 67 -1.56 2.55 3.48
N VAL A 68 -1.06 1.89 4.53
CA VAL A 68 -1.68 0.71 5.14
C VAL A 68 -1.47 0.70 6.65
N PRO A 69 -2.29 -0.05 7.40
CA PRO A 69 -2.01 -0.32 8.81
C PRO A 69 -0.69 -1.08 8.97
N ILE A 70 0.14 -0.59 9.87
CA ILE A 70 1.49 -1.13 10.11
C ILE A 70 1.67 -1.47 11.59
N GLY A 71 2.43 -2.52 11.86
CA GLY A 71 2.74 -2.93 13.22
C GLY A 71 3.07 -4.41 13.30
N LYS A 72 2.64 -5.05 14.39
CA LYS A 72 2.73 -6.50 14.54
C LYS A 72 1.75 -7.16 13.57
N ALA A 73 2.26 -7.94 12.62
CA ALA A 73 1.46 -8.54 11.56
C ALA A 73 0.27 -9.34 12.12
N LYS A 74 -0.92 -9.05 11.60
CA LYS A 74 -2.17 -9.64 12.09
C LYS A 74 -3.24 -9.58 11.02
N ILE A 75 -4.08 -10.61 10.94
CA ILE A 75 -5.30 -10.61 10.13
C ILE A 75 -6.49 -10.56 11.08
N MET A 76 -7.33 -9.56 10.93
CA MET A 76 -8.62 -9.48 11.58
C MET A 76 -9.70 -9.80 10.56
N PHE A 77 -10.21 -11.03 10.62
CA PHE A 77 -11.23 -11.53 9.70
C PHE A 77 -12.44 -10.59 9.66
N ASN A 78 -12.99 -10.35 8.48
CA ASN A 78 -14.11 -9.42 8.25
C ASN A 78 -13.81 -7.96 8.67
N ALA A 79 -12.56 -7.58 8.74
CA ALA A 79 -12.15 -6.22 9.10
C ALA A 79 -10.97 -5.73 8.23
N HIS A 80 -9.76 -6.07 8.62
CA HIS A 80 -8.56 -5.58 7.95
C HIS A 80 -7.34 -6.45 8.29
N ARG A 81 -6.25 -6.23 7.55
CA ARG A 81 -4.92 -6.74 7.85
C ARG A 81 -4.06 -5.65 8.47
N ILE A 82 -3.15 -6.06 9.33
CA ILE A 82 -2.05 -5.22 9.81
C ILE A 82 -0.76 -5.87 9.29
N TYR A 83 0.10 -5.08 8.67
CA TYR A 83 1.34 -5.56 8.05
C TYR A 83 2.54 -5.20 8.91
N SER A 84 3.57 -6.04 8.88
CA SER A 84 4.90 -5.64 9.32
C SER A 84 5.58 -4.78 8.25
N TYR A 85 6.55 -3.98 8.65
CA TYR A 85 7.36 -3.19 7.73
C TYR A 85 8.01 -4.07 6.64
N GLU A 86 8.67 -5.16 7.05
CA GLU A 86 9.33 -6.09 6.13
C GLU A 86 8.36 -6.74 5.14
N GLN A 87 7.16 -7.03 5.59
CA GLN A 87 6.13 -7.62 4.76
C GLN A 87 5.78 -6.70 3.58
N ILE A 88 5.58 -5.41 3.86
CA ILE A 88 5.31 -4.42 2.81
C ILE A 88 6.52 -4.28 1.88
N ILE A 89 7.73 -4.14 2.40
CA ILE A 89 8.94 -4.03 1.58
C ILE A 89 9.08 -5.24 0.66
N SER A 90 8.78 -6.44 1.15
CA SER A 90 8.88 -7.68 0.36
C SER A 90 7.94 -7.74 -0.86
N TYR A 91 6.86 -6.98 -0.84
CA TYR A 91 5.91 -6.93 -1.96
C TYR A 91 6.36 -6.02 -3.11
N PHE A 92 7.37 -5.18 -2.88
CA PHE A 92 7.84 -4.18 -3.85
C PHE A 92 9.34 -4.29 -4.17
N PRO A 93 9.87 -5.49 -4.51
CA PRO A 93 11.30 -5.63 -4.78
C PRO A 93 11.77 -4.84 -6.00
N GLU A 94 10.88 -4.55 -6.96
CA GLU A 94 11.16 -3.78 -8.16
C GLU A 94 11.00 -2.26 -7.96
N PHE A 95 10.84 -1.81 -6.72
CA PHE A 95 10.69 -0.40 -6.35
C PHE A 95 11.80 0.05 -5.41
N ASP A 96 12.15 1.33 -5.49
CA ASP A 96 12.93 2.02 -4.48
C ASP A 96 12.00 2.64 -3.45
N LEU A 97 12.26 2.42 -2.17
CA LEU A 97 11.59 3.16 -1.11
C LEU A 97 12.24 4.53 -0.99
N LYS A 98 11.51 5.58 -1.37
CA LYS A 98 11.99 6.96 -1.32
C LYS A 98 11.79 7.58 0.07
N GLU A 99 10.68 7.26 0.72
CA GLU A 99 10.36 7.76 2.05
C GLU A 99 9.40 6.79 2.76
N PHE A 100 9.62 6.58 4.04
CA PHE A 100 8.67 5.93 4.93
C PHE A 100 8.39 6.84 6.12
N SER A 101 7.11 7.09 6.37
CA SER A 101 6.64 7.89 7.50
C SER A 101 5.57 7.13 8.26
N LEU A 102 5.38 7.45 9.53
CA LEU A 102 4.49 6.73 10.43
C LEU A 102 3.61 7.71 11.20
N VAL A 103 2.30 7.43 11.22
CA VAL A 103 1.40 7.96 12.24
C VAL A 103 1.25 6.87 13.30
N PRO A 104 1.82 7.06 14.51
CA PRO A 104 1.77 6.03 15.54
C PRO A 104 0.36 5.84 16.11
N ASP A 105 0.07 4.63 16.56
CA ASP A 105 -1.22 4.24 17.14
C ASP A 105 -1.44 4.76 18.57
N LEU A 106 -0.36 4.98 19.29
CA LEU A 106 -0.41 5.61 20.58
C LEU A 106 -0.33 7.13 20.41
N HIS A 107 -1.19 7.84 21.11
CA HIS A 107 -1.14 9.31 21.19
C HIS A 107 0.16 9.75 21.85
N THR A 108 1.22 9.66 21.07
CA THR A 108 2.52 10.19 21.47
C THR A 108 2.56 11.68 21.17
N LYS A 109 3.48 12.36 21.82
CA LYS A 109 3.79 13.79 21.61
C LYS A 109 4.08 14.12 20.14
N TYR A 110 4.28 13.12 19.29
CA TYR A 110 4.63 13.24 17.88
C TYR A 110 3.55 12.56 17.03
N GLY A 111 2.64 13.33 16.45
CA GLY A 111 1.53 12.80 15.64
C GLY A 111 1.94 12.22 14.28
N PHE A 112 3.09 12.64 13.74
CA PHE A 112 3.61 12.17 12.46
C PHE A 112 5.13 12.09 12.53
N ILE A 113 5.68 10.94 12.23
CA ILE A 113 7.12 10.68 12.27
C ILE A 113 7.61 10.51 10.83
N LYS A 114 8.23 11.55 10.31
CA LYS A 114 8.88 11.52 9.00
C LYS A 114 10.17 10.69 9.08
N ASN A 115 10.45 9.90 8.05
CA ASN A 115 11.60 9.00 8.01
C ASN A 115 11.67 8.07 9.23
N ALA A 116 10.54 7.47 9.56
CA ALA A 116 10.44 6.54 10.67
C ALA A 116 11.28 5.28 10.41
N THR A 117 11.73 4.65 11.49
CA THR A 117 12.51 3.42 11.42
C THR A 117 11.61 2.19 11.40
N LYS A 118 12.14 1.09 10.88
CA LYS A 118 11.52 -0.23 10.95
C LYS A 118 11.17 -0.62 12.39
N GLU A 119 12.09 -0.38 13.32
CA GLU A 119 11.94 -0.74 14.72
C GLU A 119 10.73 -0.05 15.35
N ILE A 120 10.53 1.24 15.07
CA ILE A 120 9.36 1.98 15.56
C ILE A 120 8.09 1.45 14.90
N ALA A 121 8.12 1.17 13.59
CA ALA A 121 6.98 0.62 12.87
C ALA A 121 6.54 -0.73 13.44
N ASP A 122 7.47 -1.64 13.71
CA ASP A 122 7.20 -2.99 14.22
C ASP A 122 6.67 -3.00 15.67
N GLN A 123 6.87 -1.93 16.41
CA GLN A 123 6.35 -1.78 17.79
C GLN A 123 4.87 -1.38 17.82
N GLN A 124 4.31 -0.91 16.71
CA GLN A 124 2.90 -0.50 16.65
C GLN A 124 1.96 -1.72 16.76
N ASN A 125 0.77 -1.48 17.26
CA ASN A 125 -0.34 -2.43 17.18
C ASN A 125 -1.24 -2.11 15.99
N TYR A 126 -1.45 -0.82 15.74
CA TYR A 126 -2.26 -0.32 14.65
C TYR A 126 -1.78 1.07 14.22
N GLY A 127 -0.55 1.17 13.77
CA GLY A 127 -0.02 2.41 13.22
C GLY A 127 -0.45 2.61 11.77
N CYS A 128 -0.26 3.82 11.24
CA CYS A 128 -0.47 4.13 9.84
C CYS A 128 0.88 4.28 9.15
N GLY A 129 1.23 3.32 8.32
CA GLY A 129 2.47 3.35 7.54
C GLY A 129 2.27 4.04 6.20
N CYS A 130 3.05 5.07 5.94
CA CYS A 130 3.01 5.88 4.73
C CYS A 130 4.29 5.63 3.93
N PHE A 131 4.17 4.88 2.84
CA PHE A 131 5.27 4.50 1.97
C PHE A 131 5.21 5.30 0.68
N TRP A 132 6.32 5.89 0.31
CA TRP A 132 6.54 6.43 -1.04
C TRP A 132 7.54 5.55 -1.77
N PHE A 133 7.02 4.78 -2.72
CA PHE A 133 7.81 3.95 -3.62
C PHE A 133 7.94 4.59 -4.99
N GLN A 134 9.08 4.38 -5.63
CA GLN A 134 9.30 4.72 -7.04
C GLN A 134 9.70 3.47 -7.79
N ARG A 135 9.05 3.19 -8.92
CA ARG A 135 9.40 2.05 -9.74
C ARG A 135 10.77 2.23 -10.37
N LYS A 136 11.62 1.22 -10.20
CA LYS A 136 12.95 1.20 -10.82
C LYS A 136 12.83 1.14 -12.34
N THR A 137 13.90 1.55 -13.04
CA THR A 137 14.10 1.23 -14.45
C THR A 137 14.08 -0.27 -14.67
N CYS A 138 13.64 -0.70 -15.85
CA CYS A 138 13.82 -2.07 -16.27
C CYS A 138 15.34 -2.34 -16.38
N ASN A 139 15.87 -3.17 -15.49
CA ASN A 139 17.17 -3.76 -15.71
C ASN A 139 16.96 -4.80 -16.80
N LEU A 140 17.39 -4.45 -18.00
CA LEU A 140 17.59 -5.40 -19.09
C LEU A 140 18.86 -6.18 -18.79
N ASP A 141 18.78 -7.14 -17.90
CA ASP A 141 19.81 -8.14 -17.73
C ASP A 141 19.42 -9.42 -18.46
#